data_3657c42404e8069264863b708acf6546
#
_entry.id   3657c42404e8069264863b708acf6546
#
_cell.length_a   1.000
_cell.length_b   1.000
_cell.length_c   1.000
_cell.angle_alpha   90.00
_cell.angle_beta   90.00
_cell.angle_gamma   90.00
#
_symmetry.space_group_name_H-M   'P 1'
#
loop_
_entity.id
_entity.type
_entity.pdbx_description
1 polymer ?
#
loop_
_entity_poly.entity_id
_entity_poly.type
_entity_poly.pdbx_seq_one_letter_code
_entity_poly.pdbx_strand_id
1 'polypeptide(L)'
;MSSRSASRTCLALRHVAFEDLGTLEPLFRDRGFRIGYIRAGAPCPSVREWLEADLCVVLGGPVGVGDTESYPYLKTELDLVRMRLESRQPLLGVCLGAQMMAHALGSRVYPGKAREIGWGTVSLTGD
;
A
#
# COMPACT_ATOMS: atom_id res chain seq x y z
N MET A 1 18.04 -7.86 -31.72
CA MET A 1 16.79 -8.19 -30.98
C MET A 1 16.64 -7.24 -29.81
N SER A 2 15.64 -6.41 -29.88
CA SER A 2 15.32 -5.58 -28.74
C SER A 2 14.88 -6.49 -27.61
N SER A 3 15.68 -6.56 -26.55
CA SER A 3 15.20 -7.11 -25.30
C SER A 3 14.07 -6.20 -24.85
N ARG A 4 12.84 -6.63 -25.04
CA ARG A 4 11.76 -6.05 -24.29
C ARG A 4 12.02 -6.40 -22.86
N SER A 5 12.46 -5.43 -22.07
CA SER A 5 12.34 -5.57 -20.63
C SER A 5 10.87 -5.90 -20.37
N ALA A 6 10.62 -7.07 -19.77
CA ALA A 6 9.28 -7.40 -19.33
C ALA A 6 8.76 -6.23 -18.52
N SER A 7 7.58 -5.70 -18.84
CA SER A 7 6.99 -4.62 -18.08
C SER A 7 6.70 -5.11 -16.67
N ARG A 8 7.18 -4.35 -15.70
CA ARG A 8 6.89 -4.61 -14.28
C ARG A 8 5.49 -4.15 -13.95
N THR A 9 4.88 -4.79 -12.99
CA THR A 9 3.53 -4.45 -12.55
C THR A 9 3.56 -3.90 -11.13
N CYS A 10 2.76 -2.85 -10.90
CA CYS A 10 2.52 -2.28 -9.59
C CYS A 10 1.03 -2.32 -9.33
N LEU A 11 0.62 -2.92 -8.22
CA LEU A 11 -0.76 -2.89 -7.74
C LEU A 11 -0.85 -1.98 -6.52
N ALA A 12 -1.70 -0.96 -6.59
CA ALA A 12 -1.90 0.01 -5.52
C ALA A 12 -3.32 -0.08 -4.98
N LEU A 13 -3.45 -0.41 -3.70
CA LEU A 13 -4.71 -0.37 -2.98
C LEU A 13 -4.99 1.06 -2.54
N ARG A 14 -6.13 1.61 -2.95
CA ARG A 14 -6.57 2.93 -2.51
C ARG A 14 -7.92 2.85 -1.82
N HIS A 15 -8.11 3.72 -0.85
CA HIS A 15 -9.29 3.73 0.02
C HIS A 15 -10.25 4.88 -0.30
N VAL A 16 -9.74 5.94 -0.89
CA VAL A 16 -10.53 7.08 -1.38
C VAL A 16 -10.01 7.49 -2.75
N ALA A 17 -10.92 8.00 -3.59
CA ALA A 17 -10.61 8.26 -5.00
C ALA A 17 -9.50 9.31 -5.21
N PHE A 18 -9.36 10.25 -4.29
CA PHE A 18 -8.37 11.32 -4.40
C PHE A 18 -7.01 10.99 -3.75
N GLU A 19 -6.88 9.87 -3.06
CA GLU A 19 -5.60 9.39 -2.52
C GLU A 19 -5.04 8.30 -3.43
N ASP A 20 -4.31 8.73 -4.44
CA ASP A 20 -3.59 7.86 -5.39
C ASP A 20 -2.08 7.87 -5.10
N LEU A 21 -1.28 7.38 -6.02
CA LEU A 21 0.18 7.38 -5.89
C LEU A 21 0.81 8.78 -5.98
N GLY A 22 0.05 9.77 -6.46
CA GLY A 22 0.55 11.14 -6.56
C GLY A 22 1.82 11.23 -7.39
N THR A 23 2.85 11.87 -6.85
CA THR A 23 4.14 12.04 -7.52
C THR A 23 4.90 10.73 -7.71
N LEU A 24 4.54 9.67 -7.01
CA LEU A 24 5.16 8.36 -7.22
C LEU A 24 4.73 7.73 -8.55
N GLU A 25 3.55 8.09 -9.07
CA GLU A 25 3.04 7.47 -10.29
C GLU A 25 3.96 7.69 -11.49
N PRO A 26 4.32 8.95 -11.85
CA PRO A 26 5.26 9.15 -12.95
C PRO A 26 6.64 8.53 -12.70
N LEU A 27 7.11 8.52 -11.48
CA LEU A 27 8.38 7.88 -11.12
C LEU A 27 8.35 6.38 -11.38
N PHE A 28 7.26 5.71 -11.01
CA PHE A 28 7.12 4.28 -11.25
C PHE A 28 6.98 3.98 -12.74
N ARG A 29 6.21 4.79 -13.47
CA ARG A 29 6.07 4.63 -14.93
C ARG A 29 7.40 4.80 -15.64
N ASP A 30 8.20 5.78 -15.25
CA ASP A 30 9.54 6.00 -15.82
C ASP A 30 10.47 4.82 -15.57
N ARG A 31 10.21 4.04 -14.54
CA ARG A 31 10.97 2.82 -14.23
C ARG A 31 10.37 1.55 -14.83
N GLY A 32 9.41 1.70 -15.72
CA GLY A 32 8.84 0.58 -16.47
C GLY A 32 7.69 -0.14 -15.78
N PHE A 33 7.11 0.44 -14.73
CA PHE A 33 5.95 -0.15 -14.06
C PHE A 33 4.65 0.21 -14.78
N ARG A 34 3.81 -0.79 -15.00
CA ARG A 34 2.40 -0.60 -15.32
C ARG A 34 1.65 -0.59 -14.00
N ILE A 35 0.81 0.42 -13.81
CA ILE A 35 0.12 0.63 -12.55
C ILE A 35 -1.34 0.24 -12.67
N GLY A 36 -1.79 -0.63 -11.76
CA GLY A 36 -3.19 -0.95 -11.55
C GLY A 36 -3.62 -0.48 -10.18
N TYR A 37 -4.77 0.18 -10.10
CA TYR A 37 -5.38 0.57 -8.84
C TYR A 37 -6.46 -0.43 -8.43
N ILE A 38 -6.48 -0.77 -7.15
CA ILE A 38 -7.51 -1.59 -6.54
C ILE A 38 -8.24 -0.71 -5.54
N ARG A 39 -9.55 -0.68 -5.65
CA ARG A 39 -10.40 0.13 -4.80
C ARG A 39 -10.81 -0.66 -3.57
N ALA A 40 -10.68 -0.08 -2.38
CA ALA A 40 -11.20 -0.68 -1.16
C ALA A 40 -12.71 -0.96 -1.29
N GLY A 41 -13.13 -2.15 -0.86
CA GLY A 41 -14.52 -2.58 -0.97
C GLY A 41 -14.93 -3.12 -2.33
N ALA A 42 -14.13 -2.93 -3.38
CA ALA A 42 -14.34 -3.59 -4.67
C ALA A 42 -13.87 -5.05 -4.58
N PRO A 43 -14.25 -5.91 -5.53
CA PRO A 43 -13.72 -7.26 -5.55
C PRO A 43 -12.20 -7.25 -5.46
N CYS A 44 -11.66 -7.94 -4.48
CA CYS A 44 -10.22 -8.02 -4.30
C CYS A 44 -9.57 -8.67 -5.52
N PRO A 45 -8.33 -8.29 -5.83
CA PRO A 45 -7.56 -9.03 -6.78
C PRO A 45 -7.44 -10.47 -6.28
N SER A 46 -7.27 -11.42 -7.17
CA SER A 46 -6.93 -12.76 -6.75
C SER A 46 -5.63 -12.70 -5.94
N VAL A 47 -5.48 -13.60 -4.98
CA VAL A 47 -4.24 -13.75 -4.22
C VAL A 47 -3.06 -13.91 -5.19
N ARG A 48 -3.29 -14.60 -6.29
CA ARG A 48 -2.28 -14.80 -7.32
C ARG A 48 -1.83 -13.47 -7.94
N GLU A 49 -2.76 -12.61 -8.37
CA GLU A 49 -2.42 -11.29 -8.94
C GLU A 49 -1.63 -10.45 -7.95
N TRP A 50 -2.06 -10.46 -6.70
CA TRP A 50 -1.40 -9.73 -5.62
C TRP A 50 0.03 -10.22 -5.39
N LEU A 51 0.25 -11.53 -5.39
CA LEU A 51 1.58 -12.11 -5.18
C LEU A 51 2.46 -12.09 -6.43
N GLU A 52 1.89 -12.02 -7.63
CA GLU A 52 2.65 -11.94 -8.88
C GLU A 52 3.09 -10.51 -9.22
N ALA A 53 2.47 -9.50 -8.65
CA ALA A 53 2.88 -8.11 -8.90
C ALA A 53 4.33 -7.88 -8.44
N ASP A 54 5.07 -7.11 -9.22
CA ASP A 54 6.46 -6.79 -8.88
C ASP A 54 6.57 -5.83 -7.70
N LEU A 55 5.56 -4.97 -7.53
CA LEU A 55 5.45 -4.05 -6.40
C LEU A 55 3.99 -3.93 -6.00
N CYS A 56 3.73 -4.02 -4.71
CA CYS A 56 2.42 -3.69 -4.14
C CYS A 56 2.53 -2.46 -3.26
N VAL A 57 1.52 -1.59 -3.35
CA VAL A 57 1.44 -0.38 -2.54
C VAL A 57 0.09 -0.38 -1.82
N VAL A 58 0.10 -0.09 -0.54
CA VAL A 58 -1.13 0.15 0.23
C VAL A 58 -1.14 1.60 0.64
N LEU A 59 -2.10 2.35 0.11
CA LEU A 59 -2.20 3.78 0.32
C LEU A 59 -2.99 4.11 1.59
N GLY A 60 -3.05 5.39 1.91
CA GLY A 60 -3.74 5.90 3.07
C GLY A 60 -5.26 5.90 2.93
N GLY A 61 -5.92 6.25 4.00
CA GLY A 61 -7.37 6.37 4.03
C GLY A 61 -7.85 6.89 5.39
N PRO A 62 -9.10 7.32 5.48
CA PRO A 62 -9.65 7.93 6.69
C PRO A 62 -10.16 6.91 7.71
N VAL A 63 -9.62 5.69 7.69
CA VAL A 63 -10.03 4.62 8.59
C VAL A 63 -8.84 4.14 9.41
N GLY A 64 -9.09 3.57 10.57
CA GLY A 64 -8.07 2.99 11.43
C GLY A 64 -7.91 1.50 11.16
N VAL A 65 -6.73 0.98 11.39
CA VAL A 65 -6.43 -0.45 11.19
C VAL A 65 -7.31 -1.36 12.07
N GLY A 66 -7.80 -0.85 13.19
CA GLY A 66 -8.70 -1.58 14.08
C GLY A 66 -10.18 -1.54 13.69
N ASP A 67 -10.56 -0.78 12.67
CA ASP A 67 -11.96 -0.54 12.29
C ASP A 67 -12.56 -1.66 11.44
N THR A 68 -12.15 -2.90 11.67
CA THR A 68 -12.54 -4.06 10.86
C THR A 68 -14.03 -4.40 10.92
N GLU A 69 -14.71 -4.02 12.00
CA GLU A 69 -16.16 -4.23 12.11
C GLU A 69 -16.93 -3.27 11.22
N SER A 70 -16.53 -1.99 11.21
CA SER A 70 -17.17 -0.96 10.39
C SER A 70 -16.77 -1.06 8.93
N TYR A 71 -15.57 -1.54 8.66
CA TYR A 71 -15.01 -1.67 7.32
C TYR A 71 -14.45 -3.09 7.11
N PRO A 72 -15.33 -4.06 6.78
CA PRO A 72 -14.92 -5.48 6.66
C PRO A 72 -13.82 -5.73 5.64
N TYR A 73 -13.70 -4.89 4.60
CA TYR A 73 -12.64 -5.03 3.60
C TYR A 73 -11.24 -4.95 4.23
N LEU A 74 -11.09 -4.30 5.39
CA LEU A 74 -9.80 -4.20 6.07
C LEU A 74 -9.24 -5.56 6.47
N LYS A 75 -10.09 -6.53 6.82
CA LYS A 75 -9.65 -7.89 7.12
C LYS A 75 -8.99 -8.54 5.91
N THR A 76 -9.62 -8.41 4.75
CA THR A 76 -9.09 -8.97 3.51
C THR A 76 -7.77 -8.30 3.14
N GLU A 77 -7.71 -6.98 3.26
CA GLU A 77 -6.49 -6.23 2.99
C GLU A 77 -5.36 -6.60 3.95
N LEU A 78 -5.65 -6.77 5.24
CA LEU A 78 -4.67 -7.22 6.22
C LEU A 78 -4.12 -8.61 5.87
N ASP A 79 -4.96 -9.50 5.39
CA ASP A 79 -4.52 -10.83 4.93
C ASP A 79 -3.60 -10.70 3.71
N LEU A 80 -3.95 -9.87 2.75
CA LEU A 80 -3.12 -9.60 1.57
C LEU A 80 -1.75 -9.00 1.97
N VAL A 81 -1.75 -8.05 2.89
CA VAL A 81 -0.52 -7.45 3.42
C VAL A 81 0.35 -8.51 4.08
N ARG A 82 -0.25 -9.34 4.93
CA ARG A 82 0.46 -10.43 5.62
C ARG A 82 1.08 -11.41 4.64
N MET A 83 0.32 -11.85 3.64
CA MET A 83 0.84 -12.76 2.61
C MET A 83 2.03 -12.17 1.87
N ARG A 84 1.95 -10.89 1.53
CA ARG A 84 3.01 -10.20 0.81
C ARG A 84 4.28 -10.08 1.67
N LEU A 85 4.13 -9.77 2.95
CA LEU A 85 5.23 -9.72 3.90
C LEU A 85 5.87 -11.10 4.09
N GLU A 86 5.07 -12.14 4.24
CA GLU A 86 5.56 -13.51 4.37
C GLU A 86 6.32 -13.98 3.13
N SER A 87 5.88 -13.58 1.95
CA SER A 87 6.55 -13.90 0.69
C SER A 87 7.83 -13.09 0.46
N ARG A 88 8.10 -12.07 1.30
CA ARG A 88 9.26 -11.18 1.21
C ARG A 88 9.36 -10.44 -0.12
N GLN A 89 8.21 -10.17 -0.73
CA GLN A 89 8.16 -9.40 -1.97
C GLN A 89 7.98 -7.91 -1.69
N PRO A 90 8.37 -7.03 -2.62
CA PRO A 90 8.31 -5.58 -2.41
C PRO A 90 6.92 -5.09 -2.06
N LEU A 91 6.81 -4.38 -0.95
CA LEU A 91 5.58 -3.81 -0.43
C LEU A 91 5.89 -2.43 0.15
N LEU A 92 5.13 -1.43 -0.28
CA LEU A 92 5.20 -0.07 0.24
C LEU A 92 3.88 0.28 0.92
N GLY A 93 3.95 0.71 2.17
CA GLY A 93 2.78 1.20 2.91
C GLY A 93 2.88 2.69 3.17
N VAL A 94 1.81 3.42 2.88
CA VAL A 94 1.71 4.85 3.12
C VAL A 94 0.58 5.10 4.12
N CYS A 95 0.87 5.78 5.22
CA CYS A 95 -0.10 6.14 6.26
C CYS A 95 -0.86 4.90 6.78
N LEU A 96 -2.14 4.75 6.46
CA LEU A 96 -2.90 3.54 6.82
C LEU A 96 -2.17 2.26 6.37
N GLY A 97 -1.61 2.26 5.17
CA GLY A 97 -0.85 1.13 4.66
C GLY A 97 0.35 0.77 5.53
N ALA A 98 1.08 1.77 6.01
CA ALA A 98 2.20 1.56 6.93
C ALA A 98 1.71 0.99 8.27
N GLN A 99 0.57 1.46 8.76
CA GLN A 99 -0.05 0.95 9.99
C GLN A 99 -0.49 -0.52 9.82
N MET A 100 -1.04 -0.86 8.66
CA MET A 100 -1.42 -2.23 8.34
C MET A 100 -0.21 -3.16 8.32
N MET A 101 0.90 -2.72 7.76
CA MET A 101 2.15 -3.48 7.78
C MET A 101 2.64 -3.70 9.20
N ALA A 102 2.65 -2.66 10.02
CA ALA A 102 3.05 -2.76 11.42
C ALA A 102 2.16 -3.75 12.18
N HIS A 103 0.84 -3.65 11.99
CA HIS A 103 -0.11 -4.56 12.60
C HIS A 103 0.10 -6.00 12.16
N ALA A 104 0.32 -6.22 10.86
CA ALA A 104 0.58 -7.55 10.31
C ALA A 104 1.86 -8.18 10.86
N LEU A 105 2.83 -7.35 11.22
CA LEU A 105 4.11 -7.78 11.82
C LEU A 105 4.02 -7.98 13.34
N GLY A 106 2.84 -7.79 13.92
CA GLY A 106 2.61 -8.00 15.35
C GLY A 106 2.82 -6.77 16.24
N SER A 107 3.05 -5.62 15.64
CA SER A 107 3.21 -4.37 16.39
C SER A 107 1.85 -3.76 16.73
N ARG A 108 1.81 -3.01 17.83
CA ARG A 108 0.61 -2.27 18.21
C ARG A 108 0.52 -0.97 17.40
N VAL A 109 -0.68 -0.68 16.92
CA VAL A 109 -1.01 0.62 16.31
C VAL A 109 -1.98 1.31 17.27
N TYR A 110 -1.62 2.48 17.74
CA TYR A 110 -2.39 3.21 18.77
C TYR A 110 -2.32 4.71 18.51
N PRO A 111 -3.31 5.48 19.01
CA PRO A 111 -3.29 6.93 18.84
C PRO A 111 -2.05 7.56 19.47
N GLY A 112 -1.45 8.50 18.75
CA GLY A 112 -0.32 9.28 19.26
C GLY A 112 -0.76 10.32 20.29
N LYS A 113 0.21 11.02 20.86
CA LYS A 113 -0.04 12.02 21.92
C LYS A 113 -0.70 13.29 21.38
N ALA A 114 -0.53 13.59 20.11
CA ALA A 114 -1.06 14.78 19.46
C ALA A 114 -1.49 14.49 18.04
N ARG A 115 -2.42 15.30 17.53
CA ARG A 115 -2.80 15.25 16.12
C ARG A 115 -1.82 16.08 15.31
N GLU A 116 -1.37 15.52 14.20
CA GLU A 116 -0.54 16.22 13.22
C GLU A 116 -1.35 16.39 11.95
N ILE A 117 -1.80 17.61 11.70
CA ILE A 117 -2.57 17.98 10.51
C ILE A 117 -1.95 19.21 9.90
N GLY A 118 -1.68 19.15 8.59
CA GLY A 118 -1.10 20.27 7.85
C GLY A 118 0.33 20.00 7.41
N TRP A 119 1.06 21.05 7.15
CA TRP A 119 2.43 20.98 6.65
C TRP A 119 3.43 21.01 7.79
N GLY A 120 4.44 20.20 7.68
CA GLY A 120 5.55 20.14 8.62
C GLY A 120 6.85 19.83 7.90
N THR A 121 7.94 19.90 8.63
CA THR A 121 9.26 19.58 8.09
C THR A 121 9.59 18.11 8.32
N VAL A 122 10.32 17.54 7.37
CA VAL A 122 10.91 16.21 7.52
C VAL A 122 12.41 16.34 7.30
N SER A 123 13.17 15.49 7.96
CA SER A 123 14.62 15.43 7.78
C SER A 123 14.98 14.10 7.15
N LEU A 124 15.83 14.16 6.13
CA LEU A 124 16.36 12.94 5.52
C LEU A 124 17.44 12.35 6.41
N THR A 125 17.44 11.04 6.54
CA THR A 125 18.54 10.31 7.16
C THR A 125 19.72 10.25 6.18
N GLY A 126 20.91 9.92 6.67
CA GLY A 126 22.10 9.79 5.82
C GLY A 126 22.22 8.46 5.09
N ASP A 127 21.21 7.61 5.20
CA ASP A 127 21.23 6.24 4.62
C ASP A 127 20.69 6.19 3.21
#